data_61cff4d16b07fb4b2262329192724902
#
_entry.id   61cff4d16b07fb4b2262329192724902
#
_cell.length_a   1.000
_cell.length_b   1.000
_cell.length_c   1.000
_cell.angle_alpha   90.00
_cell.angle_beta   90.00
_cell.angle_gamma   90.00
#
_symmetry.space_group_name_H-M   'P 1'
#
loop_
_entity.id
_entity.type
_entity.pdbx_description
1 polymer ?
#
loop_
_entity_poly.entity_id
_entity_poly.type
_entity_poly.pdbx_seq_one_letter_code
_entity_poly.pdbx_strand_id
1 'polypeptide(L)'
;MFDNIISSVSSRTGGIQFTLTPNQVVSSIALLNVNANTVRVVVTDPIDGVVYDKTKELRSSSEVIDYYSYFFAPLVDLNNLKLAVFLDLPSNYPTATISVTISSGVGLVEVGEVVYGVQTTIGRTNYGTAIGIKSYSRKETDEFGNISVVKRKNSKYAEYDIDIDNRFLASVQRFFSDIDTVPCLFIGNPDMEELIVYGFYNDFKATISFPTVSKCNLRVEGLV
;
A
#
# COMPACT_ATOMS: atom_id res chain seq x y z
N MET A 1 -3.84 -10.97 9.06
CA MET A 1 -4.61 -10.16 8.06
C MET A 1 -5.12 -8.82 8.63
N PHE A 2 -5.35 -8.70 9.91
CA PHE A 2 -5.90 -7.50 10.56
C PHE A 2 -5.21 -7.24 11.89
N ASP A 3 -3.89 -7.37 11.92
CA ASP A 3 -3.05 -7.27 13.13
C ASP A 3 -2.03 -6.13 13.05
N ASN A 4 -2.12 -5.29 11.99
CA ASN A 4 -1.18 -4.22 11.68
C ASN A 4 0.29 -4.68 11.50
N ILE A 5 0.50 -5.96 11.20
CA ILE A 5 1.82 -6.53 10.98
C ILE A 5 1.91 -7.05 9.55
N ILE A 6 2.51 -6.29 8.64
CA ILE A 6 2.60 -6.64 7.21
C ILE A 6 3.29 -7.99 6.98
N SER A 7 4.23 -8.34 7.83
CA SER A 7 5.01 -9.58 7.72
C SER A 7 4.32 -10.82 8.31
N SER A 8 3.19 -10.64 9.02
CA SER A 8 2.35 -11.73 9.50
C SER A 8 1.39 -12.16 8.40
N VAL A 9 1.68 -13.26 7.71
CA VAL A 9 0.89 -13.70 6.56
C VAL A 9 -0.10 -14.79 6.93
N SER A 10 -1.31 -14.65 6.40
CA SER A 10 -2.30 -15.75 6.34
C SER A 10 -2.14 -16.45 5.01
N SER A 11 -2.00 -17.78 5.02
CA SER A 11 -1.73 -18.56 3.81
C SER A 11 -2.72 -19.71 3.62
N ARG A 12 -3.07 -20.00 2.36
CA ARG A 12 -3.91 -21.13 1.97
C ARG A 12 -3.63 -21.54 0.52
N THR A 13 -3.65 -22.84 0.24
CA THR A 13 -3.55 -23.36 -1.13
C THR A 13 -4.84 -23.12 -1.92
N GLY A 14 -4.70 -22.64 -3.13
CA GLY A 14 -5.79 -22.42 -4.11
C GLY A 14 -6.43 -21.04 -4.01
N GLY A 15 -6.79 -20.55 -2.83
CA GLY A 15 -7.41 -19.24 -2.69
C GLY A 15 -7.82 -18.90 -1.27
N ILE A 16 -7.91 -17.60 -1.01
CA ILE A 16 -8.43 -17.02 0.23
C ILE A 16 -9.65 -16.17 -0.13
N GLN A 17 -10.76 -16.38 0.58
CA GLN A 17 -11.95 -15.56 0.45
C GLN A 17 -12.39 -15.10 1.82
N PHE A 18 -12.71 -13.83 1.93
CA PHE A 18 -13.29 -13.26 3.15
C PHE A 18 -14.28 -12.15 2.81
N THR A 19 -15.11 -11.83 3.76
CA THR A 19 -16.17 -10.83 3.62
C THR A 19 -16.06 -9.84 4.78
N LEU A 20 -16.14 -8.56 4.45
CA LEU A 20 -16.13 -7.45 5.39
C LEU A 20 -17.51 -6.80 5.41
N THR A 21 -18.00 -6.47 6.61
CA THR A 21 -19.22 -5.70 6.81
C THR A 21 -18.88 -4.47 7.67
N PRO A 22 -18.32 -3.42 7.08
CA PRO A 22 -17.76 -2.30 7.81
C PRO A 22 -18.78 -1.49 8.61
N ASN A 23 -20.06 -1.49 8.18
CA ASN A 23 -21.14 -0.64 8.71
C ASN A 23 -20.77 0.86 8.73
N GLN A 24 -19.93 1.25 7.80
CA GLN A 24 -19.48 2.62 7.59
C GLN A 24 -19.10 2.81 6.13
N VAL A 25 -18.98 4.06 5.72
CA VAL A 25 -18.52 4.40 4.37
C VAL A 25 -17.08 3.91 4.16
N VAL A 26 -16.85 3.17 3.08
CA VAL A 26 -15.52 2.76 2.63
C VAL A 26 -15.36 3.14 1.17
N SER A 27 -14.34 3.91 0.86
CA SER A 27 -14.03 4.34 -0.51
C SER A 27 -12.81 3.66 -1.11
N SER A 28 -12.05 2.94 -0.27
CA SER A 28 -10.83 2.27 -0.72
C SER A 28 -10.53 1.01 0.09
N ILE A 29 -9.89 0.05 -0.56
CA ILE A 29 -9.34 -1.15 0.07
C ILE A 29 -7.98 -1.46 -0.53
N ALA A 30 -7.05 -1.86 0.31
CA ALA A 30 -5.71 -2.28 -0.08
C ALA A 30 -5.33 -3.58 0.62
N LEU A 31 -4.68 -4.45 -0.13
CA LEU A 31 -4.11 -5.70 0.36
C LEU A 31 -2.59 -5.59 0.25
N LEU A 32 -1.89 -5.81 1.35
CA LEU A 32 -0.46 -5.67 1.48
C LEU A 32 0.22 -7.03 1.66
N ASN A 33 1.41 -7.17 1.12
CA ASN A 33 2.20 -8.40 1.15
C ASN A 33 1.40 -9.60 0.61
N VAL A 34 0.84 -9.42 -0.60
CA VAL A 34 0.03 -10.42 -1.28
C VAL A 34 0.94 -11.29 -2.15
N ASN A 35 0.76 -12.60 -2.07
CA ASN A 35 1.30 -13.57 -3.02
C ASN A 35 0.14 -14.29 -3.69
N ALA A 36 -0.26 -13.81 -4.85
CA ALA A 36 -1.40 -14.35 -5.62
C ALA A 36 -1.31 -13.93 -7.10
N ASN A 37 -2.10 -14.57 -7.94
CA ASN A 37 -2.22 -14.18 -9.34
C ASN A 37 -3.25 -13.08 -9.55
N THR A 38 -4.38 -13.18 -8.83
CA THR A 38 -5.52 -12.25 -8.99
C THR A 38 -6.15 -11.91 -7.65
N VAL A 39 -6.63 -10.67 -7.55
CA VAL A 39 -7.47 -10.20 -6.45
C VAL A 39 -8.75 -9.63 -7.04
N ARG A 40 -9.90 -10.15 -6.63
CA ARG A 40 -11.21 -9.64 -6.99
C ARG A 40 -11.90 -9.06 -5.78
N VAL A 41 -12.43 -7.86 -5.94
CA VAL A 41 -13.22 -7.15 -4.92
C VAL A 41 -14.63 -6.94 -5.46
N VAL A 42 -15.62 -7.41 -4.72
CA VAL A 42 -17.04 -7.25 -5.03
C VAL A 42 -17.71 -6.54 -3.88
N VAL A 43 -18.40 -5.43 -4.16
CA VAL A 43 -19.22 -4.72 -3.18
C VAL A 43 -20.69 -4.98 -3.49
N THR A 44 -21.41 -5.49 -2.51
CA THR A 44 -22.84 -5.83 -2.62
C THR A 44 -23.64 -5.05 -1.61
N ASP A 45 -24.59 -4.27 -2.09
CA ASP A 45 -25.57 -3.58 -1.25
C ASP A 45 -26.82 -4.46 -1.06
N PRO A 46 -27.45 -4.44 0.13
CA PRO A 46 -28.68 -5.20 0.38
C PRO A 46 -29.87 -4.83 -0.52
N ILE A 47 -29.92 -3.59 -1.05
CA ILE A 47 -31.02 -3.06 -1.85
C ILE A 47 -30.68 -3.11 -3.33
N ASP A 48 -29.54 -2.55 -3.72
CA ASP A 48 -29.14 -2.36 -5.12
C ASP A 48 -28.37 -3.56 -5.71
N GLY A 49 -28.04 -4.57 -4.88
CA GLY A 49 -27.29 -5.73 -5.33
C GLY A 49 -25.80 -5.44 -5.52
N VAL A 50 -25.18 -6.01 -6.56
CA VAL A 50 -23.75 -5.79 -6.84
C VAL A 50 -23.55 -4.41 -7.43
N VAL A 51 -22.89 -3.54 -6.68
CA VAL A 51 -22.60 -2.14 -7.05
C VAL A 51 -21.16 -1.92 -7.53
N TYR A 52 -20.27 -2.88 -7.26
CA TYR A 52 -18.89 -2.85 -7.71
C TYR A 52 -18.36 -4.27 -7.89
N ASP A 53 -17.64 -4.52 -8.97
CA ASP A 53 -16.96 -5.79 -9.23
C ASP A 53 -15.71 -5.51 -10.07
N LYS A 54 -14.55 -5.66 -9.47
CA LYS A 54 -13.28 -5.43 -10.14
C LYS A 54 -12.26 -6.49 -9.78
N THR A 55 -11.56 -6.97 -10.81
CA THR A 55 -10.45 -7.91 -10.65
C THR A 55 -9.15 -7.23 -11.07
N LYS A 56 -8.14 -7.36 -10.24
CA LYS A 56 -6.78 -6.89 -10.51
C LYS A 56 -5.85 -8.10 -10.64
N GLU A 57 -5.11 -8.15 -11.73
CA GLU A 57 -4.03 -9.12 -11.91
C GLU A 57 -2.77 -8.60 -11.23
N LEU A 58 -2.11 -9.46 -10.44
CA LEU A 58 -0.90 -9.13 -9.71
C LEU A 58 0.37 -9.65 -10.40
N ARG A 59 0.20 -10.31 -11.53
CA ARG A 59 1.37 -10.73 -12.33
C ARG A 59 1.98 -9.51 -12.99
N SER A 60 3.24 -9.24 -12.67
CA SER A 60 4.03 -8.31 -13.46
C SER A 60 4.17 -8.90 -14.87
N SER A 61 3.73 -8.17 -15.87
CA SER A 61 3.96 -8.54 -17.26
C SER A 61 5.44 -8.33 -17.55
N SER A 62 6.21 -9.38 -17.32
CA SER A 62 7.52 -9.66 -17.86
C SER A 62 8.54 -8.51 -18.01
N GLU A 63 9.74 -8.80 -17.59
CA GLU A 63 11.00 -8.19 -18.05
C GLU A 63 11.29 -8.42 -19.55
N VAL A 64 10.27 -8.69 -20.35
CA VAL A 64 10.40 -8.83 -21.81
C VAL A 64 10.44 -7.43 -22.41
N ILE A 65 11.64 -6.92 -22.59
CA ILE A 65 11.91 -5.58 -23.15
C ILE A 65 12.28 -5.61 -24.64
N ASP A 66 12.59 -6.80 -25.17
CA ASP A 66 12.98 -6.99 -26.56
C ASP A 66 12.62 -8.39 -27.09
N TYR A 67 12.81 -8.59 -28.43
CA TYR A 67 12.56 -9.87 -29.10
C TYR A 67 13.43 -11.00 -28.59
N TYR A 68 14.65 -10.71 -28.16
CA TYR A 68 15.56 -11.73 -27.65
C TYR A 68 15.10 -12.24 -26.29
N SER A 69 14.72 -11.35 -25.38
CA SER A 69 14.18 -11.74 -24.08
C SER A 69 12.87 -12.49 -24.21
N TYR A 70 12.04 -12.15 -25.18
CA TYR A 70 10.77 -12.86 -25.44
C TYR A 70 10.97 -14.36 -25.80
N PHE A 71 12.01 -14.67 -26.60
CA PHE A 71 12.21 -16.05 -27.08
C PHE A 71 13.21 -16.85 -26.25
N PHE A 72 14.17 -16.19 -25.60
CA PHE A 72 15.34 -16.86 -25.02
C PHE A 72 15.57 -16.56 -23.53
N ALA A 73 14.89 -15.57 -22.95
CA ALA A 73 15.00 -15.33 -21.51
C ALA A 73 14.43 -16.53 -20.75
N PRO A 74 15.10 -17.01 -19.69
CA PRO A 74 14.52 -18.02 -18.83
C PRO A 74 13.21 -17.46 -18.27
N LEU A 75 12.17 -18.31 -18.20
CA LEU A 75 10.96 -18.00 -17.46
C LEU A 75 11.33 -17.91 -15.97
N VAL A 76 11.83 -16.75 -15.57
CA VAL A 76 12.00 -16.43 -14.15
C VAL A 76 10.62 -16.30 -13.56
N ASP A 77 10.42 -16.82 -12.37
CA ASP A 77 9.18 -16.64 -11.61
C ASP A 77 8.85 -15.15 -11.61
N LEU A 78 7.78 -14.81 -12.31
CA LEU A 78 7.34 -13.42 -12.47
C LEU A 78 7.20 -12.82 -11.07
N ASN A 79 7.92 -11.76 -10.80
CA ASN A 79 7.79 -11.02 -9.55
C ASN A 79 6.33 -10.52 -9.46
N ASN A 80 5.51 -11.25 -8.72
CA ASN A 80 4.16 -10.82 -8.46
C ASN A 80 4.18 -9.49 -7.70
N LEU A 81 3.36 -8.55 -8.11
CA LEU A 81 3.11 -7.35 -7.33
C LEU A 81 2.63 -7.79 -5.95
N LYS A 82 3.27 -7.29 -4.91
CA LYS A 82 2.93 -7.62 -3.52
C LYS A 82 1.83 -6.74 -2.94
N LEU A 83 1.24 -5.92 -3.78
CA LEU A 83 0.27 -4.91 -3.39
C LEU A 83 -0.92 -4.90 -4.36
N ALA A 84 -2.13 -4.92 -3.80
CA ALA A 84 -3.36 -4.67 -4.55
C ALA A 84 -4.11 -3.51 -3.91
N VAL A 85 -4.31 -2.42 -4.66
CA VAL A 85 -5.04 -1.24 -4.18
C VAL A 85 -6.22 -0.96 -5.09
N PHE A 86 -7.38 -0.74 -4.48
CA PHE A 86 -8.63 -0.34 -5.13
C PHE A 86 -9.07 0.97 -4.48
N LEU A 87 -9.06 2.08 -5.24
CA LEU A 87 -9.32 3.44 -4.76
C LEU A 87 -10.66 3.99 -5.23
N ASP A 88 -11.41 3.20 -5.97
CA ASP A 88 -12.61 3.59 -6.69
C ASP A 88 -13.87 2.87 -6.17
N LEU A 89 -13.88 2.44 -4.90
CA LEU A 89 -15.07 1.85 -4.31
C LEU A 89 -16.18 2.92 -4.16
N PRO A 90 -17.44 2.54 -4.43
CA PRO A 90 -18.56 3.47 -4.30
C PRO A 90 -18.81 3.79 -2.82
N SER A 91 -18.65 5.07 -2.48
CA SER A 91 -18.78 5.58 -1.09
C SER A 91 -20.23 5.83 -0.63
N ASN A 92 -21.21 5.56 -1.47
CA ASN A 92 -22.63 5.86 -1.17
C ASN A 92 -23.35 4.73 -0.42
N TYR A 93 -22.68 3.63 -0.13
CA TYR A 93 -23.27 2.40 0.41
C TYR A 93 -22.67 2.03 1.77
N PRO A 94 -23.10 2.68 2.89
CA PRO A 94 -22.52 2.42 4.21
C PRO A 94 -22.86 1.03 4.78
N THR A 95 -23.91 0.39 4.27
CA THR A 95 -24.39 -0.95 4.68
C THR A 95 -23.90 -2.06 3.76
N ALA A 96 -23.13 -1.72 2.74
CA ALA A 96 -22.66 -2.70 1.78
C ALA A 96 -21.66 -3.69 2.37
N THR A 97 -21.66 -4.87 1.82
CA THR A 97 -20.75 -5.96 2.14
C THR A 97 -19.65 -6.04 1.08
N ILE A 98 -18.40 -6.08 1.51
CA ILE A 98 -17.24 -6.17 0.64
C ILE A 98 -16.72 -7.61 0.67
N SER A 99 -16.83 -8.32 -0.42
CA SER A 99 -16.29 -9.67 -0.60
C SER A 99 -14.97 -9.60 -1.37
N VAL A 100 -13.92 -10.13 -0.79
CA VAL A 100 -12.58 -10.18 -1.39
C VAL A 100 -12.22 -11.62 -1.67
N THR A 101 -11.83 -11.90 -2.92
CA THR A 101 -11.38 -13.22 -3.37
C THR A 101 -9.96 -13.08 -3.90
N ILE A 102 -9.02 -13.81 -3.33
CA ILE A 102 -7.61 -13.86 -3.69
C ILE A 102 -7.32 -15.24 -4.25
N SER A 103 -6.79 -15.33 -5.45
CA SER A 103 -6.60 -16.62 -6.14
C SER A 103 -5.22 -16.72 -6.80
N SER A 104 -4.66 -17.94 -6.72
CA SER A 104 -3.42 -18.32 -7.42
C SER A 104 -3.59 -19.62 -8.25
N GLY A 105 -4.84 -20.05 -8.47
CA GLY A 105 -5.11 -21.33 -9.10
C GLY A 105 -4.78 -22.49 -8.17
N VAL A 106 -3.67 -23.19 -8.43
CA VAL A 106 -3.20 -24.33 -7.61
C VAL A 106 -2.06 -23.94 -6.63
N GLY A 107 -1.58 -22.70 -6.71
CA GLY A 107 -0.46 -22.20 -5.89
C GLY A 107 -0.86 -21.84 -4.46
N LEU A 108 0.16 -21.57 -3.64
CA LEU A 108 -0.03 -21.01 -2.30
C LEU A 108 -0.41 -19.54 -2.43
N VAL A 109 -1.49 -19.15 -1.80
CA VAL A 109 -1.94 -17.77 -1.68
C VAL A 109 -1.58 -17.26 -0.29
N GLU A 110 -1.01 -16.06 -0.24
CA GLU A 110 -0.64 -15.40 1.00
C GLU A 110 -1.15 -13.97 1.00
N VAL A 111 -1.52 -13.47 2.17
CA VAL A 111 -1.88 -12.07 2.40
C VAL A 111 -1.40 -11.65 3.78
N GLY A 112 -0.67 -10.54 3.86
CA GLY A 112 -0.18 -9.99 5.12
C GLY A 112 -1.26 -9.15 5.80
N GLU A 113 -1.54 -7.96 5.29
CA GLU A 113 -2.46 -7.02 5.91
C GLU A 113 -3.53 -6.56 4.93
N VAL A 114 -4.73 -6.30 5.43
CA VAL A 114 -5.86 -5.73 4.67
C VAL A 114 -6.28 -4.42 5.32
N VAL A 115 -6.12 -3.34 4.57
CA VAL A 115 -6.44 -1.98 5.01
C VAL A 115 -7.64 -1.48 4.21
N TYR A 116 -8.67 -0.99 4.88
CA TYR A 116 -9.83 -0.39 4.22
C TYR A 116 -10.26 0.89 4.95
N GLY A 117 -10.85 1.81 4.23
CA GLY A 117 -11.27 3.07 4.82
C GLY A 117 -11.70 4.12 3.81
N VAL A 118 -11.76 5.36 4.29
CA VAL A 118 -12.08 6.52 3.47
C VAL A 118 -10.79 7.13 2.94
N GLN A 119 -10.74 7.34 1.64
CA GLN A 119 -9.63 8.02 1.00
C GLN A 119 -9.73 9.53 1.20
N THR A 120 -8.63 10.14 1.62
CA THR A 120 -8.48 11.59 1.75
C THR A 120 -7.35 12.07 0.84
N THR A 121 -7.65 12.98 -0.07
CA THR A 121 -6.64 13.60 -0.94
C THR A 121 -6.01 14.77 -0.21
N ILE A 122 -4.71 14.72 0.02
CA ILE A 122 -3.93 15.76 0.70
C ILE A 122 -3.48 16.83 -0.28
N GLY A 123 -2.99 16.43 -1.43
CA GLY A 123 -2.44 17.33 -2.45
C GLY A 123 -1.92 16.55 -3.65
N ARG A 124 -1.06 17.17 -4.42
CA ARG A 124 -0.43 16.57 -5.60
C ARG A 124 1.03 16.24 -5.30
N THR A 125 1.39 14.98 -5.48
CA THR A 125 2.78 14.53 -5.34
C THR A 125 3.61 15.01 -6.55
N ASN A 126 4.76 15.59 -6.27
CA ASN A 126 5.70 16.10 -7.26
C ASN A 126 6.87 15.13 -7.50
N TYR A 127 7.57 15.37 -8.58
CA TYR A 127 8.92 14.80 -8.79
C TYR A 127 9.87 15.35 -7.71
N GLY A 128 10.78 14.50 -7.21
CA GLY A 128 11.65 14.83 -6.08
C GLY A 128 11.28 14.03 -4.82
N THR A 129 10.15 13.32 -4.84
CA THR A 129 9.80 12.34 -3.82
C THR A 129 10.90 11.30 -3.68
N ALA A 130 11.42 11.12 -2.47
CA ALA A 130 12.47 10.15 -2.17
C ALA A 130 11.87 8.91 -1.51
N ILE A 131 12.40 7.75 -1.88
CA ILE A 131 12.02 6.46 -1.31
C ILE A 131 13.26 5.73 -0.80
N GLY A 132 13.11 4.92 0.22
CA GLY A 132 14.23 4.17 0.74
C GLY A 132 13.83 3.03 1.66
N ILE A 133 14.84 2.30 2.10
CA ILE A 133 14.70 1.16 2.99
C ILE A 133 15.55 1.39 4.23
N LYS A 134 14.94 1.31 5.40
CA LYS A 134 15.59 1.38 6.70
C LYS A 134 15.81 -0.03 7.22
N SER A 135 17.07 -0.43 7.37
CA SER A 135 17.43 -1.73 7.94
C SER A 135 17.62 -1.61 9.44
N TYR A 136 17.00 -2.52 10.18
CA TYR A 136 17.19 -2.64 11.64
C TYR A 136 18.20 -3.71 12.01
N SER A 137 18.90 -4.30 11.02
CA SER A 137 19.93 -5.30 11.24
C SER A 137 21.12 -4.71 12.00
N ARG A 138 21.61 -5.46 12.99
CA ARG A 138 22.73 -5.04 13.83
C ARG A 138 24.01 -5.75 13.39
N LYS A 139 25.06 -4.97 13.21
CA LYS A 139 26.42 -5.47 12.93
C LYS A 139 27.27 -5.18 14.17
N GLU A 140 27.87 -6.23 14.73
CA GLU A 140 28.77 -6.13 15.88
C GLU A 140 30.14 -6.67 15.44
N THR A 141 31.20 -5.93 15.76
CA THR A 141 32.56 -6.35 15.54
C THR A 141 33.18 -6.66 16.90
N ASP A 142 33.72 -7.86 17.08
CA ASP A 142 34.41 -8.25 18.28
C ASP A 142 35.83 -7.62 18.36
N GLU A 143 36.50 -7.77 19.50
CA GLU A 143 37.86 -7.25 19.74
C GLU A 143 38.89 -7.86 18.78
N PHE A 144 38.58 -8.97 18.12
CA PHE A 144 39.44 -9.67 17.18
C PHE A 144 39.13 -9.33 15.72
N GLY A 145 38.18 -8.38 15.48
CA GLY A 145 37.80 -7.98 14.13
C GLY A 145 36.80 -8.89 13.46
N ASN A 146 36.22 -9.90 14.13
CA ASN A 146 35.17 -10.72 13.55
C ASN A 146 33.83 -9.98 13.54
N ILE A 147 33.11 -10.07 12.42
CA ILE A 147 31.83 -9.42 12.25
C ILE A 147 30.71 -10.42 12.51
N SER A 148 29.90 -10.15 13.52
CA SER A 148 28.65 -10.83 13.78
C SER A 148 27.49 -10.00 13.24
N VAL A 149 26.61 -10.59 12.44
CA VAL A 149 25.46 -9.91 11.83
C VAL A 149 24.17 -10.53 12.34
N VAL A 150 23.40 -9.76 13.09
CA VAL A 150 22.05 -10.14 13.47
C VAL A 150 21.10 -9.54 12.44
N LYS A 151 20.61 -10.39 11.51
CA LYS A 151 19.65 -9.98 10.49
C LYS A 151 18.30 -9.69 11.16
N ARG A 152 17.77 -8.47 10.96
CA ARG A 152 16.44 -8.06 11.37
C ARG A 152 15.64 -7.63 10.15
N LYS A 153 14.36 -7.39 10.33
CA LYS A 153 13.48 -6.89 9.29
C LYS A 153 13.90 -5.47 8.87
N ASN A 154 13.38 -5.03 7.76
CA ASN A 154 13.54 -3.67 7.26
C ASN A 154 12.15 -3.03 7.08
N SER A 155 12.07 -1.71 7.13
CA SER A 155 10.88 -0.96 6.77
C SER A 155 11.15 -0.10 5.54
N LYS A 156 10.11 0.10 4.72
CA LYS A 156 10.14 1.12 3.66
C LYS A 156 9.92 2.49 4.30
N TYR A 157 10.50 3.53 3.73
CA TYR A 157 10.15 4.91 4.06
C TYR A 157 10.01 5.72 2.77
N ALA A 158 9.21 6.76 2.84
CA ALA A 158 9.05 7.70 1.75
C ALA A 158 9.05 9.14 2.28
N GLU A 159 9.63 10.04 1.51
CA GLU A 159 9.59 11.49 1.71
C GLU A 159 8.88 12.08 0.51
N TYR A 160 7.61 12.41 0.68
CA TYR A 160 6.76 12.94 -0.39
C TYR A 160 6.90 14.45 -0.47
N ASP A 161 7.25 14.94 -1.67
CA ASP A 161 7.10 16.35 -2.01
C ASP A 161 5.70 16.58 -2.58
N ILE A 162 4.92 17.45 -1.91
CA ILE A 162 3.50 17.63 -2.18
C ILE A 162 3.21 19.12 -2.39
N ASP A 163 2.48 19.44 -3.44
CA ASP A 163 1.87 20.74 -3.62
C ASP A 163 0.44 20.74 -3.08
N ILE A 164 0.15 21.66 -2.17
CA ILE A 164 -1.16 21.81 -1.51
C ILE A 164 -1.69 23.22 -1.77
N ASP A 165 -2.95 23.33 -2.19
CA ASP A 165 -3.64 24.61 -2.27
C ASP A 165 -3.77 25.21 -0.86
N ASN A 166 -3.37 26.47 -0.69
CA ASN A 166 -3.34 27.17 0.61
C ASN A 166 -4.71 27.17 1.32
N ARG A 167 -5.81 27.06 0.57
CA ARG A 167 -7.16 26.94 1.14
C ARG A 167 -7.38 25.69 1.96
N PHE A 168 -6.68 24.60 1.61
CA PHE A 168 -6.82 23.32 2.27
C PHE A 168 -5.74 23.06 3.33
N LEU A 169 -4.74 23.91 3.45
CA LEU A 169 -3.59 23.70 4.33
C LEU A 169 -4.02 23.48 5.80
N ALA A 170 -4.96 24.29 6.29
CA ALA A 170 -5.46 24.16 7.66
C ALA A 170 -6.22 22.83 7.89
N SER A 171 -6.97 22.37 6.89
CA SER A 171 -7.69 21.07 6.95
C SER A 171 -6.72 19.90 6.94
N VAL A 172 -5.67 19.98 6.12
CA VAL A 172 -4.61 18.96 6.05
C VAL A 172 -3.83 18.89 7.36
N GLN A 173 -3.52 20.04 7.96
CA GLN A 173 -2.82 20.09 9.26
C GLN A 173 -3.66 19.46 10.39
N ARG A 174 -4.97 19.70 10.42
CA ARG A 174 -5.88 19.05 11.38
C ARG A 174 -5.94 17.54 11.13
N PHE A 175 -6.07 17.13 9.88
CA PHE A 175 -6.07 15.71 9.51
C PHE A 175 -4.83 14.99 10.04
N PHE A 176 -3.62 15.56 9.86
CA PHE A 176 -2.40 14.96 10.41
C PHE A 176 -2.38 14.93 11.94
N SER A 177 -2.95 15.93 12.60
CA SER A 177 -3.10 15.92 14.06
C SER A 177 -4.03 14.81 14.55
N ASP A 178 -5.07 14.49 13.78
CA ASP A 178 -6.05 13.46 14.14
C ASP A 178 -5.50 12.03 13.92
N ILE A 179 -4.58 11.84 12.98
CA ILE A 179 -4.01 10.53 12.65
C ILE A 179 -2.62 10.28 13.27
N ASP A 180 -2.19 11.09 14.23
CA ASP A 180 -0.82 11.07 14.77
C ASP A 180 -0.35 9.67 15.24
N THR A 181 -1.23 8.85 15.76
CA THR A 181 -0.90 7.50 16.25
C THR A 181 -1.59 6.38 15.48
N VAL A 182 -2.22 6.69 14.36
CA VAL A 182 -2.97 5.73 13.57
C VAL A 182 -2.17 5.34 12.34
N PRO A 183 -1.92 4.03 12.12
CA PRO A 183 -1.27 3.61 10.89
C PRO A 183 -2.18 3.83 9.69
N CYS A 184 -1.67 4.51 8.68
CA CYS A 184 -2.40 4.83 7.45
C CYS A 184 -1.65 4.33 6.22
N LEU A 185 -2.39 4.12 5.13
CA LEU A 185 -1.81 3.86 3.84
C LEU A 185 -1.58 5.17 3.10
N PHE A 186 -0.33 5.51 2.85
CA PHE A 186 0.08 6.69 2.10
C PHE A 186 0.37 6.29 0.66
N ILE A 187 -0.28 6.97 -0.29
CA ILE A 187 -0.21 6.65 -1.72
C ILE A 187 0.25 7.90 -2.46
N GLY A 188 1.50 7.90 -2.92
CA GLY A 188 2.02 8.98 -3.75
C GLY A 188 1.61 8.84 -5.21
N ASN A 189 1.64 7.62 -5.73
CA ASN A 189 1.14 7.25 -7.06
C ASN A 189 0.62 5.81 -7.00
N PRO A 190 -0.63 5.53 -7.41
CA PRO A 190 -1.21 4.19 -7.36
C PRO A 190 -0.57 3.18 -8.34
N ASP A 191 0.12 3.67 -9.38
CA ASP A 191 0.78 2.83 -10.38
C ASP A 191 2.22 2.44 -9.99
N MET A 192 2.75 3.01 -8.91
CA MET A 192 4.10 2.75 -8.42
C MET A 192 4.06 2.17 -7.01
N GLU A 193 4.31 0.87 -6.89
CA GLU A 193 4.30 0.17 -5.58
C GLU A 193 5.29 0.76 -4.58
N GLU A 194 6.38 1.32 -5.08
CA GLU A 194 7.43 1.93 -4.26
C GLU A 194 6.94 3.20 -3.54
N LEU A 195 5.99 3.92 -4.13
CA LEU A 195 5.37 5.13 -3.58
C LEU A 195 4.13 4.85 -2.73
N ILE A 196 3.92 3.60 -2.34
CA ILE A 196 2.83 3.19 -1.46
C ILE A 196 3.43 2.63 -0.18
N VAL A 197 3.19 3.34 0.93
CA VAL A 197 3.74 3.01 2.24
C VAL A 197 2.63 2.93 3.27
N TYR A 198 2.51 1.78 3.94
CA TYR A 198 1.63 1.60 5.09
C TYR A 198 2.42 1.81 6.37
N GLY A 199 2.04 2.79 7.16
CA GLY A 199 2.77 3.12 8.37
C GLY A 199 2.31 4.42 9.01
N PHE A 200 3.22 5.03 9.75
CA PHE A 200 3.01 6.30 10.45
C PHE A 200 3.73 7.42 9.73
N TYR A 201 3.15 8.62 9.74
CA TYR A 201 3.92 9.78 9.37
C TYR A 201 4.83 10.19 10.54
N ASN A 202 6.04 10.63 10.21
CA ASN A 202 7.02 11.09 11.21
C ASN A 202 7.08 12.61 11.29
N ASP A 203 6.92 13.26 10.14
CA ASP A 203 7.01 14.72 10.04
C ASP A 203 6.16 15.21 8.86
N PHE A 204 5.48 16.33 9.09
CA PHE A 204 4.75 17.07 8.06
C PHE A 204 5.16 18.54 8.13
N LYS A 205 5.85 19.01 7.10
CA LYS A 205 6.33 20.38 7.02
C LYS A 205 5.73 21.08 5.81
N ALA A 206 5.02 22.18 6.04
CA ALA A 206 4.46 23.02 4.98
C ALA A 206 5.25 24.35 4.90
N THR A 207 5.62 24.72 3.68
CA THR A 207 6.29 25.98 3.37
C THR A 207 5.40 26.77 2.42
N ILE A 208 4.88 27.90 2.86
CA ILE A 208 4.06 28.79 2.02
C ILE A 208 4.99 29.48 1.02
N SER A 209 5.05 28.93 -0.19
CA SER A 209 5.97 29.38 -1.22
C SER A 209 5.34 30.37 -2.20
N PHE A 210 4.01 30.25 -2.40
CA PHE A 210 3.25 31.05 -3.33
C PHE A 210 1.90 31.46 -2.73
N PRO A 211 1.24 32.53 -3.26
CA PRO A 211 -0.06 32.98 -2.73
C PRO A 211 -1.17 31.93 -2.76
N THR A 212 -1.10 30.98 -3.70
CA THR A 212 -2.14 29.96 -3.91
C THR A 212 -1.72 28.56 -3.54
N VAL A 213 -0.41 28.25 -3.56
CA VAL A 213 0.13 26.91 -3.38
C VAL A 213 1.25 26.91 -2.36
N SER A 214 1.23 25.97 -1.45
CA SER A 214 2.29 25.66 -0.50
C SER A 214 3.00 24.39 -0.89
N LYS A 215 4.33 24.38 -0.76
CA LYS A 215 5.14 23.18 -0.87
C LYS A 215 5.21 22.49 0.49
N CYS A 216 4.90 21.21 0.50
CA CYS A 216 4.88 20.42 1.71
C CYS A 216 5.78 19.21 1.54
N ASN A 217 6.49 18.87 2.62
CA ASN A 217 7.24 17.65 2.72
C ASN A 217 6.58 16.77 3.79
N LEU A 218 6.29 15.52 3.43
CA LEU A 218 5.71 14.52 4.31
C LEU A 218 6.63 13.32 4.39
N ARG A 219 7.16 13.04 5.56
CA ARG A 219 7.97 11.86 5.81
C ARG A 219 7.16 10.78 6.48
N VAL A 220 7.14 9.60 5.84
CA VAL A 220 6.40 8.42 6.29
C VAL A 220 7.37 7.27 6.54
N GLU A 221 7.22 6.59 7.66
CA GLU A 221 7.94 5.36 7.99
C GLU A 221 6.97 4.17 8.00
N GLY A 222 7.27 3.17 7.18
CA GLY A 222 6.44 1.98 7.03
C GLY A 222 6.55 1.03 8.21
N LEU A 223 5.46 0.32 8.47
CA LEU A 223 5.42 -0.83 9.37
C LEU A 223 6.16 -2.04 8.78
N VAL A 224 6.51 -3.01 9.64
CA VAL A 224 7.33 -4.17 9.29
C VAL A 224 6.53 -5.46 9.33
#